data_9f7122ef0b79e3a26a89466be62d1f48
#
_entry.id   9f7122ef0b79e3a26a89466be62d1f48
#
_cell.length_a   1.000
_cell.length_b   1.000
_cell.length_c   1.000
_cell.angle_alpha   90.00
_cell.angle_beta   90.00
_cell.angle_gamma   90.00
#
_symmetry.space_group_name_H-M   'P 1'
#
loop_
_entity.id
_entity.type
_entity.pdbx_description
1 polymer ?
#
loop_
_entity_poly.entity_id
_entity_poly.type
_entity_poly.pdbx_seq_one_letter_code
_entity_poly.pdbx_strand_id
1 'polypeptide(L)'
;MAEQFVEFYYKTFDENRGQLSGLYRDQSMLTFETSSVQGVRDITEKLTSLPFQKVVHQVSTLDAQPSNEAGGILVMVTGALLVDDQQNPMNYTQTFQLLPDGAGSYFVFNDIFRLVYGS
;
A
#
# COMPACT_ATOMS: atom_id res chain seq x y z
N MET A 1 -4.12 -7.51 -13.50
CA MET A 1 -3.11 -7.90 -12.48
C MET A 1 -2.94 -6.84 -11.42
N ALA A 2 -2.60 -5.60 -11.78
CA ALA A 2 -2.43 -4.52 -10.79
C ALA A 2 -3.73 -4.23 -10.03
N GLU A 3 -4.85 -4.24 -10.71
CA GLU A 3 -6.15 -3.99 -10.07
C GLU A 3 -6.46 -5.04 -9.02
N GLN A 4 -6.18 -6.30 -9.32
CA GLN A 4 -6.40 -7.40 -8.39
C GLN A 4 -5.50 -7.29 -7.19
N PHE A 5 -4.25 -6.87 -7.39
CA PHE A 5 -3.32 -6.67 -6.30
C PHE A 5 -3.80 -5.56 -5.36
N VAL A 6 -4.19 -4.41 -5.92
CA VAL A 6 -4.63 -3.27 -5.13
C VAL A 6 -5.88 -3.60 -4.34
N GLU A 7 -6.83 -4.31 -4.98
CA GLU A 7 -8.06 -4.74 -4.30
C GLU A 7 -7.72 -5.66 -3.13
N PHE A 8 -6.83 -6.63 -3.33
CA PHE A 8 -6.41 -7.55 -2.27
C PHE A 8 -5.67 -6.81 -1.15
N TYR A 9 -4.77 -5.89 -1.52
CA TYR A 9 -3.99 -5.14 -0.55
C TYR A 9 -4.89 -4.31 0.36
N TYR A 10 -5.82 -3.56 -0.21
CA TYR A 10 -6.69 -2.71 0.59
C TYR A 10 -7.68 -3.51 1.41
N LYS A 11 -8.19 -4.60 0.86
CA LYS A 11 -9.07 -5.48 1.63
C LYS A 11 -8.35 -6.03 2.85
N THR A 12 -7.13 -6.49 2.68
CA THR A 12 -6.33 -7.01 3.79
C THR A 12 -5.99 -5.91 4.78
N PHE A 13 -5.62 -4.72 4.27
CA PHE A 13 -5.34 -3.58 5.12
C PHE A 13 -6.54 -3.22 5.98
N ASP A 14 -7.73 -3.19 5.38
CA ASP A 14 -8.94 -2.79 6.07
C ASP A 14 -9.42 -3.84 7.07
N GLU A 15 -9.17 -5.13 6.81
CA GLU A 15 -9.61 -6.21 7.69
C GLU A 15 -8.57 -6.59 8.73
N ASN A 16 -7.30 -6.73 8.35
CA ASN A 16 -6.25 -7.17 9.26
C ASN A 16 -4.88 -6.76 8.72
N ARG A 17 -4.38 -5.61 9.16
CA ARG A 17 -3.12 -5.05 8.66
C ARG A 17 -1.92 -5.96 8.91
N GLY A 18 -1.95 -6.73 9.98
CA GLY A 18 -0.83 -7.63 10.28
C GLY A 18 -0.61 -8.69 9.22
N GLN A 19 -1.64 -9.05 8.47
CA GLN A 19 -1.51 -10.04 7.41
C GLN A 19 -0.81 -9.50 6.17
N LEU A 20 -0.60 -8.19 6.08
CA LEU A 20 0.16 -7.62 4.97
C LEU A 20 1.63 -8.01 5.01
N SER A 21 2.13 -8.53 6.13
CA SER A 21 3.53 -8.91 6.27
C SER A 21 3.99 -9.88 5.18
N GLY A 22 3.10 -10.74 4.68
CA GLY A 22 3.43 -11.68 3.63
C GLY A 22 3.70 -11.06 2.27
N LEU A 23 3.35 -9.79 2.08
CA LEU A 23 3.54 -9.08 0.82
C LEU A 23 4.85 -8.32 0.76
N TYR A 24 5.59 -8.20 1.87
CA TYR A 24 6.84 -7.47 1.93
C TYR A 24 8.02 -8.42 2.12
N ARG A 25 9.22 -7.93 1.82
CA ARG A 25 10.46 -8.68 1.98
C ARG A 25 11.46 -7.81 2.75
N ASP A 26 12.61 -8.39 3.11
CA ASP A 26 13.60 -7.65 3.89
C ASP A 26 14.15 -6.44 3.17
N GLN A 27 14.15 -6.44 1.84
CA GLN A 27 14.60 -5.30 1.06
C GLN A 27 13.51 -4.30 0.76
N SER A 28 12.25 -4.58 1.13
CA SER A 28 11.12 -3.68 0.86
C SER A 28 11.21 -2.42 1.70
N MET A 29 10.75 -1.31 1.14
CA MET A 29 10.65 -0.05 1.87
C MET A 29 9.24 0.48 1.84
N LEU A 30 8.79 1.00 2.96
CA LEU A 30 7.51 1.67 3.10
C LEU A 30 7.75 3.10 3.58
N THR A 31 7.13 4.06 2.94
CA THR A 31 7.05 5.42 3.43
C THR A 31 5.59 5.75 3.70
N PHE A 32 5.27 6.03 4.95
CA PHE A 32 3.93 6.44 5.35
C PHE A 32 4.00 7.89 5.79
N GLU A 33 3.44 8.76 4.99
CA GLU A 33 3.48 10.21 5.14
C GLU A 33 4.93 10.72 4.96
N THR A 34 5.73 10.81 5.94
CA THR A 34 7.14 11.19 5.80
C THR A 34 8.03 10.21 6.55
N SER A 35 7.45 9.15 7.08
CA SER A 35 8.15 8.19 7.90
C SER A 35 8.49 6.96 7.08
N SER A 36 9.78 6.69 6.87
CA SER A 36 10.26 5.58 6.06
C SER A 36 10.80 4.47 6.93
N VAL A 37 10.45 3.23 6.59
CA VAL A 37 10.96 2.03 7.26
C VAL A 37 11.33 1.00 6.21
N GLN A 38 12.23 0.09 6.57
CA GLN A 38 12.70 -0.96 5.66
C GLN A 38 12.59 -2.32 6.34
N GLY A 39 12.20 -3.33 5.56
CA GLY A 39 12.14 -4.71 6.01
C GLY A 39 10.78 -5.10 6.55
N VAL A 40 10.46 -6.38 6.42
CA VAL A 40 9.16 -6.94 6.79
C VAL A 40 8.78 -6.58 8.22
N ARG A 41 9.73 -6.74 9.14
CA ARG A 41 9.45 -6.53 10.57
C ARG A 41 9.07 -5.09 10.86
N ASP A 42 9.88 -4.15 10.38
CA ASP A 42 9.66 -2.73 10.67
C ASP A 42 8.42 -2.22 9.93
N ILE A 43 8.18 -2.70 8.72
CA ILE A 43 6.99 -2.33 7.96
C ILE A 43 5.73 -2.83 8.68
N THR A 44 5.72 -4.09 9.11
CA THR A 44 4.57 -4.65 9.82
C THR A 44 4.32 -3.89 11.12
N GLU A 45 5.38 -3.59 11.86
CA GLU A 45 5.27 -2.83 13.09
C GLU A 45 4.70 -1.44 12.84
N LYS A 46 5.14 -0.77 11.76
CA LYS A 46 4.62 0.53 11.39
C LYS A 46 3.13 0.47 11.06
N LEU A 47 2.73 -0.48 10.24
CA LEU A 47 1.33 -0.61 9.82
C LEU A 47 0.41 -0.95 10.98
N THR A 48 0.82 -1.84 11.87
CA THR A 48 -0.02 -2.24 13.00
C THR A 48 -0.04 -1.19 14.10
N SER A 49 0.91 -0.26 14.12
CA SER A 49 0.97 0.81 15.12
C SER A 49 0.21 2.07 14.72
N LEU A 50 -0.38 2.11 13.52
CA LEU A 50 -1.13 3.28 13.09
C LEU A 50 -2.30 3.55 14.05
N PRO A 51 -2.58 4.84 14.36
CA PRO A 51 -3.50 5.20 15.44
C PRO A 51 -4.98 5.14 15.06
N PHE A 52 -5.34 4.29 14.10
CA PHE A 52 -6.75 4.10 13.75
C PHE A 52 -7.05 2.59 13.69
N GLN A 53 -8.27 2.24 14.05
CA GLN A 53 -8.68 0.84 14.13
C GLN A 53 -9.45 0.41 12.91
N LYS A 54 -10.33 1.26 12.40
CA LYS A 54 -11.19 0.95 11.27
C LYS A 54 -10.84 1.87 10.12
N VAL A 55 -10.54 1.28 8.96
CA VAL A 55 -10.16 2.03 7.76
C VAL A 55 -10.93 1.44 6.59
N VAL A 56 -11.42 2.32 5.72
CA VAL A 56 -12.01 1.90 4.44
C VAL A 56 -11.34 2.69 3.34
N HIS A 57 -10.77 1.97 2.37
CA HIS A 57 -10.16 2.57 1.19
C HIS A 57 -11.18 2.61 0.06
N GLN A 58 -11.28 3.75 -0.61
CA GLN A 58 -12.07 3.89 -1.83
C GLN A 58 -11.15 4.35 -2.94
N VAL A 59 -10.96 3.51 -3.95
CA VAL A 59 -10.05 3.80 -5.07
C VAL A 59 -10.77 4.69 -6.08
N SER A 60 -10.14 5.81 -6.43
CA SER A 60 -10.64 6.71 -7.47
C SER A 60 -9.97 6.46 -8.79
N THR A 61 -8.64 6.36 -8.82
CA THR A 61 -7.89 6.08 -10.04
C THR A 61 -6.82 5.04 -9.76
N LEU A 62 -6.47 4.29 -10.79
CA LEU A 62 -5.39 3.32 -10.71
C LEU A 62 -4.69 3.27 -12.06
N ASP A 63 -3.37 3.47 -12.05
CA ASP A 63 -2.55 3.38 -13.25
C ASP A 63 -1.40 2.43 -12.99
N ALA A 64 -1.06 1.62 -14.00
CA ALA A 64 0.01 0.66 -13.88
C ALA A 64 0.81 0.60 -15.16
N GLN A 65 2.11 0.39 -15.02
CA GLN A 65 3.00 0.23 -16.17
C GLN A 65 4.21 -0.62 -15.78
N PRO A 66 4.88 -1.24 -16.75
CA PRO A 66 6.11 -1.97 -16.45
C PRO A 66 7.16 -1.02 -15.87
N SER A 67 7.85 -1.46 -14.81
CA SER A 67 8.84 -0.64 -14.14
C SER A 67 10.27 -1.07 -14.45
N ASN A 68 10.46 -2.30 -14.92
CA ASN A 68 11.78 -2.78 -15.34
C ASN A 68 11.62 -3.94 -16.30
N GLU A 69 12.75 -4.41 -16.87
CA GLU A 69 12.74 -5.51 -17.83
C GLU A 69 12.51 -6.87 -17.20
N ALA A 70 12.67 -6.97 -15.89
CA ALA A 70 12.53 -8.23 -15.17
C ALA A 70 11.11 -8.53 -14.71
N GLY A 71 10.11 -7.80 -15.21
CA GLY A 71 8.72 -8.05 -14.89
C GLY A 71 8.18 -7.22 -13.75
N GLY A 72 8.91 -6.20 -13.31
CA GLY A 72 8.41 -5.29 -12.28
C GLY A 72 7.26 -4.44 -12.80
N ILE A 73 6.36 -4.03 -11.89
CA ILE A 73 5.21 -3.21 -12.22
C ILE A 73 5.16 -2.03 -11.27
N LEU A 74 5.00 -0.85 -11.84
CA LEU A 74 4.78 0.38 -11.08
C LEU A 74 3.28 0.68 -11.07
N VAL A 75 2.72 0.87 -9.89
CA VAL A 75 1.29 1.10 -9.71
C VAL A 75 1.09 2.39 -8.93
N MET A 76 0.24 3.27 -9.45
CA MET A 76 -0.13 4.50 -8.75
C MET A 76 -1.63 4.53 -8.54
N VAL A 77 -2.02 4.80 -7.30
CA VAL A 77 -3.43 4.81 -6.90
C VAL A 77 -3.74 6.16 -6.27
N THR A 78 -4.89 6.72 -6.61
CA THR A 78 -5.46 7.83 -5.86
C THR A 78 -6.84 7.41 -5.36
N GLY A 79 -7.23 7.96 -4.21
CA GLY A 79 -8.52 7.61 -3.65
C GLY A 79 -8.81 8.38 -2.39
N ALA A 80 -9.69 7.81 -1.57
CA ALA A 80 -10.08 8.42 -0.31
C ALA A 80 -10.10 7.37 0.80
N LEU A 81 -9.77 7.82 2.01
CA LEU A 81 -9.82 7.01 3.22
C LEU A 81 -10.92 7.50 4.13
N LEU A 82 -11.67 6.55 4.69
CA LEU A 82 -12.52 6.80 5.84
C LEU A 82 -11.88 6.11 7.04
N VAL A 83 -11.57 6.88 8.09
CA VAL A 83 -10.87 6.39 9.26
C VAL A 83 -11.81 6.45 10.46
N ASP A 84 -11.99 5.31 11.13
CA ASP A 84 -12.85 5.16 12.29
C ASP A 84 -14.25 5.72 11.98
N ASP A 85 -14.80 6.58 12.81
CA ASP A 85 -16.14 7.13 12.61
C ASP A 85 -16.14 8.52 11.99
N GLN A 86 -15.04 8.92 11.36
CA GLN A 86 -14.97 10.21 10.70
C GLN A 86 -15.91 10.27 9.51
N GLN A 87 -16.59 11.39 9.37
CA GLN A 87 -17.55 11.57 8.28
C GLN A 87 -16.92 12.09 7.00
N ASN A 88 -15.77 12.76 7.13
CA ASN A 88 -15.11 13.38 5.97
C ASN A 88 -13.97 12.49 5.48
N PRO A 89 -14.07 12.00 4.25
CA PRO A 89 -12.97 11.20 3.68
C PRO A 89 -11.73 12.07 3.47
N MET A 90 -10.56 11.43 3.62
CA MET A 90 -9.28 12.06 3.35
C MET A 90 -8.74 11.53 2.04
N ASN A 91 -8.35 12.44 1.15
CA ASN A 91 -7.76 12.03 -0.13
C ASN A 91 -6.34 11.55 0.08
N TYR A 92 -5.94 10.53 -0.68
CA TYR A 92 -4.61 9.99 -0.60
C TYR A 92 -4.09 9.61 -1.97
N THR A 93 -2.78 9.47 -2.07
CA THR A 93 -2.11 8.82 -3.20
C THR A 93 -1.17 7.76 -2.65
N GLN A 94 -1.06 6.65 -3.35
CA GLN A 94 -0.17 5.57 -2.97
C GLN A 94 0.49 5.00 -4.21
N THR A 95 1.81 4.78 -4.12
CA THR A 95 2.58 4.24 -5.22
C THR A 95 3.25 2.96 -4.76
N PHE A 96 3.08 1.90 -5.56
CA PHE A 96 3.72 0.61 -5.31
C PHE A 96 4.67 0.30 -6.44
N GLN A 97 5.81 -0.29 -6.11
CA GLN A 97 6.56 -1.06 -7.10
C GLN A 97 6.48 -2.53 -6.72
N LEU A 98 5.94 -3.34 -7.62
CA LEU A 98 5.79 -4.77 -7.44
C LEU A 98 6.87 -5.48 -8.22
N LEU A 99 7.53 -6.44 -7.58
CA LEU A 99 8.53 -7.27 -8.26
C LEU A 99 8.10 -8.73 -8.19
N PRO A 100 8.44 -9.53 -9.22
CA PRO A 100 8.16 -10.96 -9.17
C PRO A 100 8.90 -11.60 -8.00
N ASP A 101 8.24 -12.54 -7.32
CA ASP A 101 8.82 -13.23 -6.17
C ASP A 101 9.54 -14.52 -6.54
N GLY A 102 9.56 -14.86 -7.82
CA GLY A 102 10.20 -16.09 -8.28
C GLY A 102 9.33 -17.34 -8.18
N ALA A 103 8.13 -17.20 -7.63
CA ALA A 103 7.21 -18.32 -7.42
C ALA A 103 5.85 -18.10 -8.09
N GLY A 104 5.81 -17.21 -9.07
CA GLY A 104 4.58 -16.95 -9.83
C GLY A 104 3.71 -15.86 -9.27
N SER A 105 4.18 -15.14 -8.27
CA SER A 105 3.43 -14.03 -7.67
C SER A 105 4.33 -12.78 -7.58
N TYR A 106 3.87 -11.78 -6.84
CA TYR A 106 4.58 -10.50 -6.70
C TYR A 106 4.68 -10.13 -5.23
N PHE A 107 5.71 -9.35 -4.91
CA PHE A 107 5.82 -8.74 -3.59
C PHE A 107 5.99 -7.23 -3.75
N VAL A 108 5.71 -6.49 -2.68
CA VAL A 108 5.85 -5.03 -2.67
C VAL A 108 7.30 -4.69 -2.36
N PHE A 109 7.99 -4.12 -3.33
CA PHE A 109 9.36 -3.66 -3.14
C PHE A 109 9.38 -2.23 -2.59
N ASN A 110 8.52 -1.38 -3.15
CA ASN A 110 8.35 0.00 -2.66
C ASN A 110 6.89 0.29 -2.42
N ASP A 111 6.63 1.07 -1.37
CA ASP A 111 5.29 1.49 -1.00
C ASP A 111 5.38 2.90 -0.43
N ILE A 112 4.79 3.87 -1.13
CA ILE A 112 4.82 5.27 -0.68
C ILE A 112 3.38 5.75 -0.57
N PHE A 113 2.99 6.11 0.65
CA PHE A 113 1.64 6.58 0.94
C PHE A 113 1.69 8.03 1.42
N ARG A 114 0.84 8.87 0.85
CA ARG A 114 0.69 10.27 1.27
C ARG A 114 -0.77 10.66 1.29
N LEU A 115 -1.16 11.37 2.35
CA LEU A 115 -2.43 12.09 2.33
C LEU A 115 -2.27 13.34 1.48
N VAL A 116 -3.32 13.67 0.74
CA VAL A 116 -3.35 14.85 -0.13
C VAL A 116 -4.31 15.85 0.49
N TYR A 117 -3.75 16.94 1.02
CA TYR A 117 -4.57 17.96 1.65
C TYR A 117 -5.06 18.91 0.58
N GLY A 118 -6.36 18.98 0.43
CA GLY A 118 -6.98 19.84 -0.54
C GLY A 118 -6.75 21.31 -0.21
N SER A 119 -6.72 22.14 -1.23
CA SER A 119 -6.63 23.57 -1.06
C SER A 119 -7.93 24.21 -1.53
#